data_eb625f5fcefa1574edf86da0ed2c269e
#
_entry.id   eb625f5fcefa1574edf86da0ed2c269e
#
_cell.length_a   1.000
_cell.length_b   1.000
_cell.length_c   1.000
_cell.angle_alpha   90.00
_cell.angle_beta   90.00
_cell.angle_gamma   90.00
#
_symmetry.space_group_name_H-M   'P 1'
#
loop_
_entity.id
_entity.type
_entity.pdbx_description
1 polymer ?
#
loop_
_entity_poly.entity_id
_entity_poly.type
_entity_poly.pdbx_seq_one_letter_code
_entity_poly.pdbx_strand_id
1 'polypeptide(L)'
;MAKYAKLYYQSVAFSNDMKHIHTHAIGNKFDRLHSISNEYYEKASEDSDLFVELAIEFGEKVKNPSDAAAIIDYAFADDDFYDWDDGIRQIMARMEAYIAAMEELRSSNIPADVQSLLDDIIRYWKKENRYKNAARTKE
;
A
#
# COMPACT_ATOMS: atom_id res chain seq x y z
N MET A 1 -2.76 19.38 -4.44
CA MET A 1 -2.72 18.59 -3.18
C MET A 1 -1.30 18.60 -2.66
N ALA A 2 -1.11 18.80 -1.35
CA ALA A 2 0.19 18.75 -0.71
C ALA A 2 0.81 17.36 -0.85
N LYS A 3 2.09 17.31 -1.18
CA LYS A 3 2.73 16.05 -1.65
C LYS A 3 2.84 14.97 -0.58
N TYR A 4 3.08 15.35 0.68
CA TYR A 4 3.17 14.37 1.77
C TYR A 4 1.80 13.85 2.16
N ALA A 5 0.79 14.73 2.23
CA ALA A 5 -0.59 14.33 2.49
C ALA A 5 -1.10 13.40 1.38
N LYS A 6 -0.76 13.69 0.12
CA LYS A 6 -1.13 12.82 -1.00
C LYS A 6 -0.60 11.40 -0.82
N LEU A 7 0.67 11.25 -0.45
CA LEU A 7 1.26 9.93 -0.20
C LEU A 7 0.58 9.24 0.99
N TYR A 8 0.26 9.98 2.04
CA TYR A 8 -0.51 9.43 3.16
C TYR A 8 -1.85 8.86 2.68
N TYR A 9 -2.60 9.60 1.87
CA TYR A 9 -3.88 9.12 1.34
C TYR A 9 -3.71 7.87 0.48
N GLN A 10 -2.67 7.82 -0.33
CA GLN A 10 -2.34 6.65 -1.14
C GLN A 10 -1.98 5.43 -0.28
N SER A 11 -1.27 5.64 0.82
CA SER A 11 -0.93 4.56 1.76
C SER A 11 -2.17 4.01 2.47
N VAL A 12 -3.11 4.87 2.84
CA VAL A 12 -4.39 4.45 3.44
C VAL A 12 -5.19 3.63 2.44
N ALA A 13 -5.27 4.08 1.19
CA ALA A 13 -5.96 3.34 0.13
C ALA A 13 -5.32 1.96 -0.09
N PHE A 14 -4.00 1.89 -0.17
CA PHE A 14 -3.30 0.61 -0.32
C PHE A 14 -3.54 -0.32 0.86
N SER A 15 -3.48 0.20 2.08
CA SER A 15 -3.80 -0.57 3.29
C SER A 15 -5.22 -1.14 3.23
N ASN A 16 -6.18 -0.33 2.82
CA ASN A 16 -7.57 -0.77 2.67
C ASN A 16 -7.72 -1.82 1.56
N ASP A 17 -6.97 -1.70 0.46
CA ASP A 17 -6.95 -2.70 -0.61
C ASP A 17 -6.47 -4.05 -0.07
N MET A 18 -5.41 -4.06 0.73
CA MET A 18 -4.88 -5.29 1.32
C MET A 18 -5.87 -5.90 2.32
N LYS A 19 -6.54 -5.06 3.11
CA LYS A 19 -7.58 -5.52 4.03
C LYS A 19 -8.77 -6.13 3.27
N HIS A 20 -9.15 -5.54 2.16
CA HIS A 20 -10.23 -6.07 1.32
C HIS A 20 -9.91 -7.48 0.80
N ILE A 21 -8.71 -7.68 0.27
CA ILE A 21 -8.25 -8.99 -0.21
C ILE A 21 -8.18 -9.99 0.96
N HIS A 22 -7.68 -9.55 2.11
CA HIS A 22 -7.59 -10.36 3.32
C HIS A 22 -8.95 -10.91 3.76
N THR A 23 -9.98 -10.07 3.75
CA THR A 23 -11.32 -10.46 4.19
C THR A 23 -12.11 -11.23 3.11
N HIS A 24 -11.71 -11.13 1.85
CA HIS A 24 -12.40 -11.74 0.71
C HIS A 24 -11.62 -12.90 0.07
N ALA A 25 -10.62 -13.42 0.77
CA ALA A 25 -9.86 -14.58 0.31
C ALA A 25 -10.73 -15.86 0.38
N ILE A 26 -10.64 -16.69 -0.65
CA ILE A 26 -11.35 -17.99 -0.74
C ILE A 26 -10.46 -19.03 -1.41
N GLY A 27 -10.89 -20.28 -1.35
CA GLY A 27 -10.32 -21.37 -2.13
C GLY A 27 -9.26 -22.18 -1.40
N ASN A 28 -8.56 -23.02 -2.15
CA ASN A 28 -7.60 -23.99 -1.60
C ASN A 28 -6.41 -23.35 -0.88
N LYS A 29 -6.05 -22.14 -1.28
CA LYS A 29 -4.95 -21.39 -0.68
C LYS A 29 -5.44 -20.20 0.14
N PHE A 30 -6.65 -20.33 0.69
CA PHE A 30 -7.24 -19.28 1.53
C PHE A 30 -6.30 -18.83 2.64
N ASP A 31 -5.77 -19.76 3.42
CA ASP A 31 -4.94 -19.41 4.58
C ASP A 31 -3.70 -18.62 4.17
N ARG A 32 -3.12 -18.98 3.03
CA ARG A 32 -1.92 -18.32 2.54
C ARG A 32 -2.22 -16.90 2.05
N LEU A 33 -3.26 -16.74 1.25
CA LEU A 33 -3.67 -15.43 0.74
C LEU A 33 -4.11 -14.51 1.89
N HIS A 34 -4.89 -15.05 2.82
CA HIS A 34 -5.36 -14.35 4.01
C HIS A 34 -4.19 -13.85 4.86
N SER A 35 -3.18 -14.71 5.08
CA SER A 35 -2.00 -14.37 5.89
C SER A 35 -1.12 -13.31 5.21
N ILE A 36 -0.84 -13.46 3.92
CA ILE A 36 0.02 -12.52 3.18
C ILE A 36 -0.63 -11.13 3.10
N SER A 37 -1.91 -11.07 2.77
CA SER A 37 -2.61 -9.81 2.67
C SER A 37 -2.73 -9.11 4.03
N ASN A 38 -2.84 -9.88 5.12
CA ASN A 38 -2.81 -9.32 6.46
C ASN A 38 -1.45 -8.69 6.80
N GLU A 39 -0.36 -9.36 6.48
CA GLU A 39 0.99 -8.79 6.65
C GLU A 39 1.12 -7.46 5.92
N TYR A 40 0.66 -7.39 4.69
CA TYR A 40 0.72 -6.18 3.89
C TYR A 40 -0.18 -5.08 4.43
N TYR A 41 -1.37 -5.44 4.91
CA TYR A 41 -2.26 -4.50 5.58
C TYR A 41 -1.58 -3.86 6.80
N GLU A 42 -0.99 -4.68 7.65
CA GLU A 42 -0.32 -4.19 8.86
C GLU A 42 0.88 -3.30 8.53
N LYS A 43 1.71 -3.72 7.58
CA LYS A 43 2.89 -2.94 7.17
C LYS A 43 2.49 -1.62 6.52
N ALA A 44 1.48 -1.61 5.67
CA ALA A 44 0.97 -0.40 5.04
C ALA A 44 0.38 0.57 6.08
N SER A 45 -0.25 0.04 7.14
CA SER A 45 -0.75 0.86 8.24
C SER A 45 0.39 1.53 9.01
N GLU A 46 1.51 0.83 9.22
CA GLU A 46 2.71 1.42 9.81
C GLU A 46 3.27 2.54 8.93
N ASP A 47 3.32 2.32 7.62
CA ASP A 47 3.76 3.35 6.67
C ASP A 47 2.85 4.58 6.73
N SER A 48 1.53 4.36 6.83
CA SER A 48 0.55 5.46 6.93
C SER A 48 0.81 6.35 8.13
N ASP A 49 1.15 5.75 9.27
CA ASP A 49 1.49 6.51 10.48
C ASP A 49 2.72 7.38 10.25
N LEU A 50 3.74 6.86 9.58
CA LEU A 50 4.94 7.63 9.23
C LEU A 50 4.60 8.78 8.28
N PHE A 51 3.78 8.53 7.27
CA PHE A 51 3.46 9.54 6.25
C PHE A 51 2.56 10.65 6.78
N VAL A 52 1.60 10.35 7.66
CA VAL A 52 0.77 11.39 8.28
C VAL A 52 1.60 12.28 9.21
N GLU A 53 2.50 11.69 9.98
CA GLU A 53 3.41 12.43 10.86
C GLU A 53 4.32 13.34 10.04
N LEU A 54 4.83 12.83 8.92
CA LEU A 54 5.68 13.59 8.00
C LEU A 54 4.93 14.78 7.40
N ALA A 55 3.69 14.59 6.96
CA ALA A 55 2.85 15.65 6.42
C ALA A 55 2.64 16.76 7.47
N ILE A 56 2.35 16.39 8.69
CA ILE A 56 2.16 17.34 9.79
C ILE A 56 3.46 18.07 10.10
N GLU A 57 4.59 17.38 10.11
CA GLU A 57 5.91 17.96 10.32
C GLU A 57 6.21 19.08 9.31
N PHE A 58 5.78 18.88 8.06
CA PHE A 58 5.97 19.89 7.00
C PHE A 58 4.81 20.90 6.91
N GLY A 59 3.95 20.95 7.92
CA GLY A 59 2.90 21.97 8.02
C GLY A 59 1.72 21.73 7.08
N GLU A 60 1.56 20.54 6.54
CA GLU A 60 0.44 20.22 5.66
C GLU A 60 -0.81 19.90 6.48
N LYS A 61 -1.96 20.25 5.93
CA LYS A 61 -3.25 19.85 6.51
C LYS A 61 -3.61 18.46 5.99
N VAL A 62 -4.02 17.60 6.91
CA VAL A 62 -4.31 16.19 6.60
C VAL A 62 -5.73 15.88 7.06
N LYS A 63 -6.48 15.19 6.20
CA LYS A 63 -7.83 14.73 6.53
C LYS A 63 -7.77 13.53 7.47
N ASN A 64 -8.88 13.29 8.20
CA ASN A 64 -8.99 12.12 9.05
C ASN A 64 -8.97 10.81 8.21
N PRO A 65 -8.73 9.64 8.85
CA PRO A 65 -8.60 8.38 8.10
C PRO A 65 -9.79 8.01 7.23
N SER A 66 -11.02 8.30 7.67
CA SER A 66 -12.22 8.00 6.89
C SER A 66 -12.30 8.84 5.62
N ASP A 67 -12.04 10.14 5.74
CA ASP A 67 -12.03 11.05 4.59
C ASP A 67 -10.83 10.78 3.68
N ALA A 68 -9.69 10.43 4.26
CA ALA A 68 -8.49 10.06 3.50
C ALA A 68 -8.76 8.89 2.57
N ALA A 69 -9.43 7.86 3.05
CA ALA A 69 -9.77 6.68 2.26
C ALA A 69 -10.68 7.02 1.06
N ALA A 70 -11.52 8.04 1.17
CA ALA A 70 -12.46 8.44 0.14
C ALA A 70 -11.83 9.27 -1.00
N ILE A 71 -10.62 9.80 -0.81
CA ILE A 71 -9.96 10.68 -1.78
C ILE A 71 -9.43 9.89 -2.98
N ILE A 72 -8.95 8.69 -2.74
CA ILE A 72 -8.37 7.83 -3.79
C ILE A 72 -9.46 6.87 -4.28
N ASP A 73 -9.70 6.86 -5.59
CA ASP A 73 -10.68 5.99 -6.20
C ASP A 73 -10.39 4.52 -5.89
N TYR A 74 -11.44 3.83 -5.47
CA TYR A 74 -11.37 2.43 -5.10
C TYR A 74 -11.75 1.57 -6.32
N ALA A 75 -10.83 0.73 -6.75
CA ALA A 75 -11.03 -0.05 -7.98
C ALA A 75 -11.60 -1.44 -7.74
N PHE A 76 -11.84 -1.84 -6.50
CA PHE A 76 -12.45 -3.13 -6.18
C PHE A 76 -13.97 -3.05 -6.20
N ALA A 77 -14.61 -4.11 -6.68
CA ALA A 77 -16.04 -4.30 -6.46
C ALA A 77 -16.26 -4.72 -5.01
N ASP A 78 -17.34 -4.22 -4.40
CA ASP A 78 -17.58 -4.34 -2.95
C ASP A 78 -17.74 -5.79 -2.47
N ASP A 79 -18.19 -6.69 -3.33
CA ASP A 79 -18.56 -8.06 -2.95
C ASP A 79 -17.75 -9.13 -3.68
N ASP A 80 -16.67 -8.76 -4.38
CA ASP A 80 -15.81 -9.74 -5.06
C ASP A 80 -14.99 -10.53 -4.06
N PHE A 81 -14.86 -11.84 -4.36
CA PHE A 81 -13.98 -12.74 -3.64
C PHE A 81 -12.79 -13.11 -4.52
N TYR A 82 -11.66 -13.44 -3.89
CA TYR A 82 -10.41 -13.67 -4.59
C TYR A 82 -9.84 -15.04 -4.19
N ASP A 83 -9.58 -15.89 -5.19
CA ASP A 83 -8.75 -17.07 -5.00
C ASP A 83 -7.26 -16.65 -5.04
N TRP A 84 -6.36 -17.63 -4.93
CA TRP A 84 -4.93 -17.35 -4.90
C TRP A 84 -4.47 -16.57 -6.14
N ASP A 85 -4.84 -17.04 -7.34
CA ASP A 85 -4.37 -16.42 -8.59
C ASP A 85 -4.89 -14.99 -8.75
N ASP A 86 -6.16 -14.78 -8.52
CA ASP A 86 -6.76 -13.44 -8.60
C ASP A 86 -6.24 -12.53 -7.49
N GLY A 87 -6.16 -13.05 -6.28
CA GLY A 87 -5.71 -12.28 -5.12
C GLY A 87 -4.26 -11.83 -5.24
N ILE A 88 -3.35 -12.73 -5.61
CA ILE A 88 -1.93 -12.37 -5.75
C ILE A 88 -1.72 -11.38 -6.90
N ARG A 89 -2.49 -11.52 -7.97
CA ARG A 89 -2.43 -10.60 -9.10
C ARG A 89 -2.88 -9.19 -8.71
N GLN A 90 -3.96 -9.09 -7.92
CA GLN A 90 -4.45 -7.81 -7.40
C GLN A 90 -3.46 -7.20 -6.41
N ILE A 91 -2.90 -8.00 -5.52
CA ILE A 91 -1.86 -7.54 -4.59
C ILE A 91 -0.70 -6.92 -5.37
N MET A 92 -0.20 -7.62 -6.39
CA MET A 92 0.95 -7.17 -7.15
C MET A 92 0.67 -5.85 -7.89
N ALA A 93 -0.50 -5.73 -8.52
CA ALA A 93 -0.88 -4.52 -9.24
C ALA A 93 -1.00 -3.31 -8.31
N ARG A 94 -1.66 -3.50 -7.15
CA ARG A 94 -1.84 -2.43 -6.15
C ARG A 94 -0.51 -2.04 -5.53
N MET A 95 0.33 -3.01 -5.25
CA MET A 95 1.65 -2.76 -4.67
C MET A 95 2.56 -1.98 -5.63
N GLU A 96 2.56 -2.29 -6.94
CA GLU A 96 3.31 -1.50 -7.93
C GLU A 96 2.81 -0.06 -8.01
N ALA A 97 1.51 0.16 -7.92
CA ALA A 97 0.95 1.51 -7.89
C ALA A 97 1.40 2.29 -6.64
N TYR A 98 1.45 1.62 -5.50
CA TYR A 98 1.91 2.22 -4.24
C TYR A 98 3.42 2.54 -4.32
N ILE A 99 4.22 1.62 -4.85
CA ILE A 99 5.66 1.85 -5.08
C ILE A 99 5.86 3.07 -5.98
N ALA A 100 5.11 3.16 -7.07
CA ALA A 100 5.20 4.29 -8.01
C ALA A 100 4.87 5.62 -7.32
N ALA A 101 3.87 5.64 -6.45
CA ALA A 101 3.50 6.83 -5.68
C ALA A 101 4.64 7.28 -4.76
N MET A 102 5.30 6.35 -4.09
CA MET A 102 6.46 6.65 -3.24
C MET A 102 7.66 7.14 -4.06
N GLU A 103 7.90 6.52 -5.21
CA GLU A 103 9.00 6.94 -6.10
C GLU A 103 8.77 8.34 -6.68
N GLU A 104 7.53 8.70 -6.97
CA GLU A 104 7.17 10.05 -7.40
C GLU A 104 7.55 11.09 -6.33
N LEU A 105 7.19 10.84 -5.08
CA LEU A 105 7.59 11.73 -3.98
C LEU A 105 9.12 11.75 -3.83
N ARG A 106 9.76 10.57 -3.89
CA ARG A 106 11.23 10.44 -3.75
C ARG A 106 11.99 11.26 -4.79
N SER A 107 11.46 11.37 -5.99
CA SER A 107 12.11 12.13 -7.09
C SER A 107 11.81 13.63 -7.04
N SER A 108 10.96 14.08 -6.13
CA SER A 108 10.67 15.48 -5.93
C SER A 108 11.72 16.15 -5.04
N ASN A 109 11.62 17.47 -4.86
CA ASN A 109 12.54 18.23 -3.99
C ASN A 109 12.16 18.03 -2.52
N ILE A 110 12.82 17.08 -1.87
CA ILE A 110 12.59 16.72 -0.46
C ILE A 110 13.92 16.64 0.28
N PRO A 111 13.92 16.83 1.62
CA PRO A 111 15.15 16.73 2.42
C PRO A 111 15.80 15.35 2.36
N ALA A 112 17.11 15.30 2.61
CA ALA A 112 17.90 14.08 2.53
C ALA A 112 17.41 12.99 3.51
N ASP A 113 16.99 13.37 4.71
CA ASP A 113 16.46 12.42 5.71
C ASP A 113 15.14 11.79 5.26
N VAL A 114 14.28 12.57 4.60
CA VAL A 114 13.03 12.05 4.00
C VAL A 114 13.34 11.12 2.82
N GLN A 115 14.34 11.47 2.01
CA GLN A 115 14.80 10.60 0.92
C GLN A 115 15.22 9.23 1.47
N SER A 116 16.02 9.22 2.54
CA SER A 116 16.49 7.99 3.17
C SER A 116 15.34 7.15 3.73
N LEU A 117 14.37 7.80 4.37
CA LEU A 117 13.18 7.12 4.88
C LEU A 117 12.41 6.44 3.75
N LEU A 118 12.17 7.17 2.66
CA LEU A 118 11.47 6.62 1.49
C LEU A 118 12.24 5.49 0.83
N ASP A 119 13.56 5.61 0.72
CA ASP A 119 14.40 4.55 0.14
C ASP A 119 14.23 3.23 0.88
N ASP A 120 14.18 3.26 2.21
CA ASP A 120 13.99 2.06 3.03
C ASP A 120 12.60 1.44 2.82
N ILE A 121 11.56 2.27 2.80
CA ILE A 121 10.19 1.80 2.62
C ILE A 121 9.99 1.26 1.20
N ILE A 122 10.47 1.96 0.20
CA ILE A 122 10.42 1.53 -1.21
C ILE A 122 11.15 0.19 -1.38
N ARG A 123 12.32 0.06 -0.77
CA ARG A 123 13.11 -1.19 -0.85
C ARG A 123 12.32 -2.38 -0.29
N TYR A 124 11.65 -2.19 0.85
CA TYR A 124 10.81 -3.23 1.44
C TYR A 124 9.75 -3.71 0.44
N TRP A 125 8.97 -2.79 -0.12
CA TRP A 125 7.87 -3.13 -1.01
C TRP A 125 8.33 -3.72 -2.35
N LYS A 126 9.44 -3.21 -2.90
CA LYS A 126 10.02 -3.80 -4.12
C LYS A 126 10.45 -5.23 -3.90
N LYS A 127 11.08 -5.54 -2.78
CA LYS A 127 11.48 -6.90 -2.43
C LYS A 127 10.27 -7.81 -2.28
N GLU A 128 9.23 -7.34 -1.59
CA GLU A 128 7.99 -8.11 -1.43
C GLU A 128 7.33 -8.39 -2.78
N ASN A 129 7.25 -7.39 -3.65
CA ASN A 129 6.50 -7.52 -4.89
C ASN A 129 7.30 -8.15 -6.01
N ARG A 130 8.49 -7.65 -6.26
CA ARG A 130 9.29 -8.02 -7.44
C ARG A 130 10.11 -9.29 -7.23
N TYR A 131 10.28 -9.70 -5.99
CA TYR A 131 10.96 -10.96 -5.65
C TYR A 131 9.99 -11.98 -5.07
N LYS A 132 9.39 -11.72 -3.91
CA LYS A 132 8.56 -12.72 -3.21
C LYS A 132 7.25 -13.01 -3.95
N ASN A 133 6.50 -11.98 -4.32
CA ASN A 133 5.22 -12.19 -5.02
C ASN A 133 5.43 -12.76 -6.41
N ALA A 134 6.47 -12.31 -7.12
CA ALA A 134 6.82 -12.87 -8.41
C ALA A 134 7.11 -14.39 -8.31
N ALA A 135 7.82 -14.81 -7.25
CA ALA A 135 8.08 -16.23 -7.00
C ALA A 135 6.79 -17.00 -6.65
N ARG A 136 5.90 -16.36 -5.86
CA ARG A 136 4.61 -16.96 -5.47
C ARG A 136 3.70 -17.24 -6.65
N THR A 137 3.78 -16.44 -7.72
CA THR A 137 2.96 -16.66 -8.93
C THR A 137 3.32 -17.93 -9.68
N LYS A 138 4.45 -18.54 -9.36
CA LYS A 138 4.92 -19.77 -10.04
C LYS A 138 4.52 -21.05 -9.30
N GLU A 139 3.71 -20.93 -8.29
CA GLU A 139 3.22 -22.08 -7.51
C GLU A 139 2.01 -22.80 -8.15
#